data_a1a18bdb20284977b496705f5bb2ed1e
#
_entry.id   a1a18bdb20284977b496705f5bb2ed1e
#
_cell.length_a   1.000
_cell.length_b   1.000
_cell.length_c   1.000
_cell.angle_alpha   90.00
_cell.angle_beta   90.00
_cell.angle_gamma   90.00
#
_symmetry.space_group_name_H-M   'P 1'
#
loop_
_entity.id
_entity.type
_entity.pdbx_description
1 polymer ?
#
loop_
_entity_poly.entity_id
_entity_poly.type
_entity_poly.pdbx_seq_one_letter_code
_entity_poly.pdbx_strand_id
1 'polypeptide(L)'
;MNANHVGSLYPNSFGSFGLGRAVTVSVGTVANAVVQIPIVGASSYIVRRITVANASKSIAAANVTVTTSNDGNVSNAVASLTTLSNVTSTSTYQDLTLAAGAATTVYSSGSLYVNVPAAVSGGTCDIVVYGDVVTL
;
A
#
# COMPACT_ATOMS: atom_id res chain seq x y z
N MET A 1 24.86 17.75 3.58
CA MET A 1 24.24 17.41 3.74
C MET A 1 24.01 17.14 4.02
N ASN A 2 23.91 16.38 4.09
CA ASN A 2 23.47 15.74 4.39
C ASN A 2 23.15 15.20 4.33
N ALA A 3 23.26 14.40 4.15
CA ALA A 3 22.86 13.69 4.13
C ALA A 3 22.36 13.40 4.47
N ASN A 4 22.25 12.94 4.72
CA ASN A 4 21.61 12.54 5.02
C ASN A 4 20.93 13.04 5.40
N HIS A 5 20.87 13.06 5.31
CA HIS A 5 20.08 13.21 5.55
C HIS A 5 19.26 13.53 5.47
N VAL A 6 19.75 13.96 5.34
CA VAL A 6 18.70 13.88 5.24
C VAL A 6 17.94 13.05 5.47
N GLY A 7 18.19 12.77 6.08
CA GLY A 7 17.69 11.83 6.71
C GLY A 7 16.77 11.00 6.08
N SER A 8 15.78 10.87 6.54
CA SER A 8 14.74 10.08 6.02
C SER A 8 14.56 10.11 4.55
N LEU A 9 15.20 10.99 3.91
CA LEU A 9 15.23 10.95 2.48
C LEU A 9 16.10 9.84 1.98
N TYR A 10 16.96 9.40 2.83
CA TYR A 10 17.80 8.33 2.44
C TYR A 10 17.09 7.06 2.74
N PRO A 11 16.84 6.28 1.74
CA PRO A 11 16.41 4.96 2.01
C PRO A 11 17.43 4.38 2.95
N ASN A 12 16.99 3.51 3.80
CA ASN A 12 17.96 2.69 4.43
C ASN A 12 18.81 2.08 3.33
N SER A 13 19.96 1.67 3.64
CA SER A 13 20.92 1.21 2.65
C SER A 13 20.42 0.03 1.82
N PHE A 14 19.29 -0.51 2.11
CA PHE A 14 18.74 -1.64 1.37
C PHE A 14 17.57 -1.25 0.49
N GLY A 15 17.47 0.01 0.23
CA GLY A 15 16.83 0.44 -0.95
C GLY A 15 15.41 0.89 -0.86
N SER A 16 14.52 0.25 -0.22
CA SER A 16 13.13 0.67 -0.27
C SER A 16 12.87 1.82 0.68
N PHE A 17 12.19 2.85 0.20
CA PHE A 17 11.70 3.87 1.10
C PHE A 17 10.21 4.11 0.90
N GLY A 18 9.60 4.77 1.85
CA GLY A 18 8.18 5.03 1.82
C GLY A 18 7.81 5.94 0.69
N LEU A 19 7.02 5.44 -0.25
CA LEU A 19 6.50 6.21 -1.36
C LEU A 19 5.18 6.88 -0.98
N GLY A 20 4.37 6.21 -0.18
CA GLY A 20 3.07 6.72 0.20
C GLY A 20 2.51 5.95 1.37
N ARG A 21 1.51 6.55 2.01
CA ARG A 21 0.92 5.99 3.21
C ARG A 21 -0.53 6.45 3.36
N ALA A 22 -1.38 5.55 3.80
CA ALA A 22 -2.71 5.86 4.26
C ALA A 22 -2.87 5.32 5.67
N VAL A 23 -3.36 6.14 6.58
CA VAL A 23 -3.57 5.76 7.98
C VAL A 23 -5.05 5.64 8.28
N THR A 24 -5.37 4.80 9.24
CA THR A 24 -6.76 4.58 9.68
C THR A 24 -7.66 4.24 8.50
N VAL A 25 -7.16 3.38 7.62
CA VAL A 25 -7.93 2.90 6.48
C VAL A 25 -9.02 2.00 6.99
N SER A 26 -10.28 2.33 6.67
CA SER A 26 -11.39 1.47 7.04
C SER A 26 -11.46 0.26 6.13
N VAL A 27 -11.41 -0.93 6.72
CA VAL A 27 -11.73 -2.18 6.05
C VAL A 27 -13.07 -2.71 6.54
N GLY A 28 -13.87 -1.84 7.12
CA GLY A 28 -15.16 -2.18 7.70
C GLY A 28 -16.34 -2.13 6.72
N THR A 29 -16.12 -1.68 5.51
CA THR A 29 -17.18 -1.56 4.51
C THR A 29 -16.64 -2.01 3.16
N VAL A 30 -17.40 -2.84 2.49
CA VAL A 30 -17.09 -3.23 1.12
C VAL A 30 -17.36 -2.03 0.21
N ALA A 31 -16.35 -1.68 -0.59
CA ALA A 31 -16.50 -0.57 -1.51
C ALA A 31 -15.57 -0.73 -2.71
N ASN A 32 -15.86 -0.07 -3.78
CA ASN A 32 -15.09 -0.24 -5.00
C ASN A 32 -13.81 0.55 -4.89
N ALA A 33 -13.53 1.61 -4.82
CA ALA A 33 -12.24 2.25 -4.64
C ALA A 33 -12.41 3.34 -3.61
N VAL A 34 -11.82 3.18 -2.51
CA VAL A 34 -12.26 3.89 -1.35
C VAL A 34 -11.23 4.80 -0.76
N VAL A 35 -10.03 4.29 -0.61
CA VAL A 35 -9.01 5.03 0.12
C VAL A 35 -7.85 5.30 -0.80
N GLN A 36 -7.55 6.58 -0.91
CA GLN A 36 -6.43 7.06 -1.68
C GLN A 36 -5.16 6.96 -0.86
N ILE A 37 -4.11 6.44 -1.48
CA ILE A 37 -2.76 6.46 -0.94
C ILE A 37 -1.96 7.44 -1.78
N PRO A 38 -1.76 8.68 -1.33
CA PRO A 38 -0.98 9.64 -2.11
C PRO A 38 0.48 9.20 -2.19
N ILE A 39 1.06 9.31 -3.36
CA ILE A 39 2.49 9.07 -3.56
C ILE A 39 3.19 10.42 -3.45
N VAL A 40 4.19 10.48 -2.59
CA VAL A 40 4.87 11.73 -2.27
C VAL A 40 6.34 11.62 -2.63
N GLY A 41 6.85 12.65 -3.29
CA GLY A 41 8.28 12.73 -3.58
C GLY A 41 8.74 11.94 -4.80
N ALA A 42 7.81 11.39 -5.57
CA ALA A 42 8.13 10.65 -6.78
C ALA A 42 7.09 10.89 -7.85
N SER A 43 7.51 11.22 -9.05
CA SER A 43 6.64 11.25 -10.22
C SER A 43 6.70 9.94 -11.01
N SER A 44 7.77 9.19 -10.86
CA SER A 44 7.91 7.85 -11.42
C SER A 44 8.54 6.95 -10.36
N TYR A 45 8.01 5.76 -10.22
CA TYR A 45 8.44 4.87 -9.13
C TYR A 45 8.17 3.40 -9.46
N ILE A 46 8.88 2.54 -8.77
CA ILE A 46 8.64 1.09 -8.80
C ILE A 46 8.16 0.68 -7.41
N VAL A 47 7.06 -0.05 -7.34
CA VAL A 47 6.54 -0.55 -6.07
C VAL A 47 7.24 -1.86 -5.74
N ARG A 48 7.85 -1.92 -4.57
CA ARG A 48 8.56 -3.12 -4.10
C ARG A 48 7.77 -3.87 -3.04
N ARG A 49 6.97 -3.15 -2.28
CA ARG A 49 6.30 -3.74 -1.13
C ARG A 49 5.12 -2.87 -0.73
N ILE A 50 4.01 -3.48 -0.38
CA ILE A 50 2.88 -2.80 0.23
C ILE A 50 2.57 -3.56 1.52
N THR A 51 2.64 -2.85 2.65
CA THR A 51 2.50 -3.46 3.98
C THR A 51 1.24 -2.94 4.66
N VAL A 52 0.46 -3.85 5.20
CA VAL A 52 -0.71 -3.55 6.04
C VAL A 52 -0.32 -3.85 7.48
N ALA A 53 -0.53 -2.87 8.35
CA ALA A 53 -0.12 -2.97 9.75
C ALA A 53 -1.05 -2.15 10.65
N ASN A 54 -0.80 -2.19 11.93
CA ASN A 54 -1.48 -1.36 12.93
C ASN A 54 -3.00 -1.49 12.88
N ALA A 55 -3.49 -2.72 12.85
CA ALA A 55 -4.92 -2.95 12.84
C ALA A 55 -5.54 -2.67 14.21
N SER A 56 -6.68 -1.99 14.20
CA SER A 56 -7.41 -1.66 15.44
C SER A 56 -8.02 -2.89 16.12
N LYS A 57 -8.22 -3.93 15.33
CA LYS A 57 -8.72 -5.24 15.78
C LYS A 57 -8.29 -6.28 14.75
N SER A 58 -8.58 -7.55 14.98
CA SER A 58 -8.30 -8.55 13.96
C SER A 58 -9.11 -8.26 12.70
N ILE A 59 -8.41 -8.12 11.59
CA ILE A 59 -9.00 -7.95 10.28
C ILE A 59 -8.64 -9.13 9.35
N ALA A 60 -8.38 -10.26 9.94
CA ALA A 60 -7.86 -11.44 9.25
C ALA A 60 -8.80 -11.96 8.16
N ALA A 61 -10.08 -11.64 8.22
CA ALA A 61 -11.04 -12.06 7.20
C ALA A 61 -11.24 -11.02 6.09
N ALA A 62 -10.62 -9.86 6.20
CA ALA A 62 -10.74 -8.83 5.17
C ALA A 62 -9.88 -9.17 3.96
N ASN A 63 -10.38 -8.81 2.78
CA ASN A 63 -9.62 -8.88 1.54
C ASN A 63 -9.43 -7.49 1.00
N VAL A 64 -8.25 -7.22 0.48
CA VAL A 64 -7.95 -5.93 -0.14
C VAL A 64 -7.21 -6.11 -1.45
N THR A 65 -7.39 -5.12 -2.33
CA THR A 65 -6.56 -4.94 -3.52
C THR A 65 -6.05 -3.50 -3.53
N VAL A 66 -4.97 -3.25 -4.27
CA VAL A 66 -4.49 -1.88 -4.50
C VAL A 66 -4.38 -1.68 -6.00
N THR A 67 -4.97 -0.60 -6.49
CA THR A 67 -5.04 -0.30 -7.93
C THR A 67 -4.53 1.10 -8.20
N THR A 68 -4.21 1.37 -9.47
CA THR A 68 -3.81 2.70 -9.93
C THR A 68 -5.01 3.60 -10.26
N SER A 69 -6.20 3.04 -10.34
CA SER A 69 -7.42 3.78 -10.65
C SER A 69 -8.38 3.74 -9.47
N ASN A 70 -9.22 4.74 -9.37
CA ASN A 70 -10.17 4.83 -8.26
C ASN A 70 -11.53 4.17 -8.54
N ASP A 71 -11.59 3.29 -9.50
CA ASP A 71 -12.80 2.57 -9.86
C ASP A 71 -12.77 1.10 -9.41
N GLY A 72 -11.73 0.68 -8.73
CA GLY A 72 -11.57 -0.70 -8.27
C GLY A 72 -11.30 -1.70 -9.38
N ASN A 73 -10.93 -1.25 -10.56
CA ASN A 73 -10.70 -2.13 -11.70
C ASN A 73 -9.43 -2.96 -11.48
N VAL A 74 -9.62 -4.26 -11.31
CA VAL A 74 -8.52 -5.19 -11.00
C VAL A 74 -7.51 -5.35 -12.14
N SER A 75 -7.85 -4.95 -13.35
CA SER A 75 -6.86 -4.93 -14.43
C SER A 75 -5.77 -3.89 -14.20
N ASN A 76 -6.01 -2.94 -13.31
CA ASN A 76 -5.05 -1.92 -12.90
C ASN A 76 -4.42 -2.22 -11.53
N ALA A 77 -4.43 -3.48 -11.11
CA ALA A 77 -3.94 -3.84 -9.80
C ALA A 77 -2.42 -3.74 -9.71
N VAL A 78 -1.96 -3.13 -8.64
CA VAL A 78 -0.57 -3.14 -8.19
C VAL A 78 -0.39 -4.27 -7.18
N ALA A 79 -1.38 -4.48 -6.32
CA ALA A 79 -1.45 -5.64 -5.44
C ALA A 79 -2.70 -6.42 -5.78
N SER A 80 -2.53 -7.73 -5.95
CA SER A 80 -3.63 -8.66 -6.19
C SER A 80 -4.50 -8.77 -4.95
N LEU A 81 -5.68 -9.34 -5.11
CA LEU A 81 -6.54 -9.64 -3.99
C LEU A 81 -5.79 -10.45 -2.93
N THR A 82 -5.70 -9.90 -1.74
CA THR A 82 -4.97 -10.49 -0.63
C THR A 82 -5.87 -10.56 0.59
N THR A 83 -5.96 -11.72 1.20
CA THR A 83 -6.62 -11.90 2.48
C THR A 83 -5.65 -11.54 3.60
N LEU A 84 -6.07 -10.69 4.52
CA LEU A 84 -5.20 -10.14 5.56
C LEU A 84 -5.06 -11.09 6.76
N SER A 85 -4.84 -12.36 6.50
CA SER A 85 -4.90 -13.44 7.49
C SER A 85 -3.94 -13.28 8.67
N ASN A 86 -2.86 -12.54 8.49
CA ASN A 86 -1.87 -12.32 9.54
C ASN A 86 -2.07 -11.00 10.30
N VAL A 87 -3.04 -10.20 9.92
CA VAL A 87 -3.26 -8.88 10.54
C VAL A 87 -4.33 -9.00 11.60
N THR A 88 -3.89 -9.29 12.82
CA THR A 88 -4.79 -9.63 13.92
C THR A 88 -4.76 -8.61 15.06
N SER A 89 -3.81 -7.69 15.05
CA SER A 89 -3.66 -6.70 16.13
C SER A 89 -2.77 -5.54 15.69
N THR A 90 -2.56 -4.60 16.59
CA THR A 90 -1.66 -3.47 16.36
C THR A 90 -0.19 -3.88 16.24
N SER A 91 0.15 -5.10 16.65
CA SER A 91 1.54 -5.57 16.62
C SER A 91 1.83 -6.57 15.52
N THR A 92 0.89 -6.79 14.62
CA THR A 92 1.07 -7.70 13.49
C THR A 92 1.01 -6.94 12.17
N TYR A 93 1.61 -7.51 11.15
CA TYR A 93 1.59 -6.92 9.81
C TYR A 93 1.54 -8.02 8.75
N GLN A 94 1.26 -7.60 7.53
CA GLN A 94 1.30 -8.48 6.37
C GLN A 94 1.62 -7.67 5.13
N ASP A 95 2.49 -8.22 4.28
CA ASP A 95 2.71 -7.67 2.97
C ASP A 95 1.65 -8.17 2.01
N LEU A 96 1.15 -7.29 1.17
CA LEU A 96 0.24 -7.68 0.10
C LEU A 96 1.00 -8.41 -1.00
N THR A 97 0.31 -9.27 -1.69
CA THR A 97 0.86 -9.96 -2.87
C THR A 97 0.85 -8.99 -4.04
N LEU A 98 2.00 -8.64 -4.56
CA LEU A 98 2.07 -7.77 -5.72
C LEU A 98 1.49 -8.48 -6.95
N ALA A 99 0.83 -7.71 -7.80
CA ALA A 99 0.29 -8.24 -9.04
C ALA A 99 1.41 -8.68 -9.98
N ALA A 100 1.11 -9.60 -10.88
CA ALA A 100 2.08 -10.05 -11.86
C ALA A 100 2.58 -8.86 -12.68
N GLY A 101 3.89 -8.72 -12.76
CA GLY A 101 4.53 -7.62 -13.48
C GLY A 101 4.63 -6.32 -12.70
N ALA A 102 4.03 -6.21 -11.53
CA ALA A 102 4.12 -4.96 -10.74
C ALA A 102 5.57 -4.62 -10.39
N ALA A 103 6.37 -5.61 -10.07
CA ALA A 103 7.76 -5.40 -9.69
C ALA A 103 8.64 -4.94 -10.84
N THR A 104 8.16 -5.03 -12.07
CA THR A 104 8.89 -4.61 -13.28
C THR A 104 8.22 -3.44 -14.00
N THR A 105 7.21 -2.85 -13.40
CA THR A 105 6.49 -1.72 -13.97
C THR A 105 6.93 -0.42 -13.33
N VAL A 106 7.19 0.59 -14.14
CA VAL A 106 7.40 1.96 -13.66
C VAL A 106 6.03 2.64 -13.64
N TYR A 107 5.59 3.01 -12.46
CA TYR A 107 4.31 3.69 -12.27
C TYR A 107 4.51 5.20 -12.26
N SER A 108 3.51 5.93 -12.71
CA SER A 108 3.48 7.38 -12.66
C SER A 108 2.20 7.93 -12.04
N SER A 109 1.37 7.07 -11.49
CA SER A 109 0.14 7.51 -10.82
C SER A 109 0.48 8.29 -9.56
N GLY A 110 -0.11 9.47 -9.41
CA GLY A 110 0.10 10.30 -8.21
C GLY A 110 -0.53 9.75 -6.95
N SER A 111 -1.37 8.76 -7.09
CA SER A 111 -2.00 8.06 -5.96
C SER A 111 -2.27 6.61 -6.34
N LEU A 112 -2.27 5.76 -5.33
CA LEU A 112 -2.81 4.41 -5.44
C LEU A 112 -4.11 4.35 -4.63
N TYR A 113 -4.91 3.31 -4.86
CA TYR A 113 -6.24 3.22 -4.26
C TYR A 113 -6.46 1.84 -3.67
N VAL A 114 -6.95 1.81 -2.44
CA VAL A 114 -7.27 0.57 -1.74
C VAL A 114 -8.73 0.23 -2.01
N ASN A 115 -8.97 -1.00 -2.42
CA ASN A 115 -10.31 -1.53 -2.59
C ASN A 115 -10.50 -2.70 -1.62
N VAL A 116 -11.68 -2.78 -1.01
CA VAL A 116 -12.00 -3.76 0.03
C VAL A 116 -13.16 -4.63 -0.43
N PRO A 117 -12.90 -5.73 -1.16
CA PRO A 117 -13.98 -6.63 -1.61
C PRO A 117 -14.63 -7.44 -0.50
N ALA A 118 -13.92 -7.70 0.59
CA ALA A 118 -14.48 -8.35 1.76
C ALA A 118 -14.06 -7.61 3.01
N ALA A 119 -15.03 -7.25 3.83
CA ALA A 119 -14.85 -6.34 4.95
C ALA A 119 -14.91 -7.05 6.30
N VAL A 120 -14.27 -6.43 7.31
CA VAL A 120 -14.45 -6.77 8.72
C VAL A 120 -14.97 -5.55 9.45
N SER A 121 -16.19 -5.62 9.93
CA SER A 121 -16.88 -4.49 10.54
C SER A 121 -16.06 -3.83 11.64
N GLY A 122 -15.93 -2.51 11.56
CA GLY A 122 -15.21 -1.70 12.53
C GLY A 122 -13.69 -1.79 12.47
N GLY A 123 -13.13 -2.56 11.54
CA GLY A 123 -11.69 -2.70 11.42
C GLY A 123 -11.05 -1.54 10.69
N THR A 124 -9.90 -1.09 11.19
CA THR A 124 -9.05 -0.11 10.52
C THR A 124 -7.61 -0.57 10.54
N CYS A 125 -6.82 -0.06 9.62
CA CYS A 125 -5.39 -0.37 9.55
C CYS A 125 -4.64 0.76 8.86
N ASP A 126 -3.32 0.66 8.85
CA ASP A 126 -2.45 1.53 8.08
C ASP A 126 -1.90 0.73 6.91
N ILE A 127 -1.75 1.40 5.78
CA ILE A 127 -1.19 0.79 4.57
C ILE A 127 -0.05 1.68 4.08
N VAL A 128 1.12 1.07 3.91
CA VAL A 128 2.33 1.79 3.49
C VAL A 128 2.87 1.17 2.22
N VAL A 129 3.17 2.01 1.25
CA VAL A 129 3.77 1.62 -0.02
C VAL A 129 5.26 1.94 0.02
N TYR A 130 6.08 0.95 -0.24
CA TYR A 130 7.54 1.10 -0.32
C TYR A 130 8.02 0.82 -1.73
N GLY A 131 9.07 1.46 -2.12
CA GLY A 131 9.68 1.17 -3.42
C GLY A 131 10.84 2.08 -3.75
N ASP A 132 11.12 2.17 -5.04
CA ASP A 132 12.23 2.94 -5.57
C ASP A 132 11.71 4.11 -6.39
N VAL A 133 12.31 5.27 -6.25
CA VAL A 133 12.05 6.42 -7.11
C VAL A 133 12.86 6.25 -8.38
N VAL A 134 12.20 6.45 -9.51
CA VAL A 134 12.86 6.41 -10.82
C VAL A 134 12.99 7.83 -11.32
N THR A 135 14.21 8.24 -11.59
CA THR A 135 14.49 9.54 -12.18
C THR A 135 14.80 9.33 -13.66
N LEU A 136 13.97 9.87 -14.48
CA LEU A 136 14.11 9.72 -15.92
C LEU A 136 14.70 10.97 -16.58
#